data_dc83fdd9eef9dd4ee6d4a902fbc77f24
#
_entry.id   dc83fdd9eef9dd4ee6d4a902fbc77f24
#
_cell.length_a   1.000
_cell.length_b   1.000
_cell.length_c   1.000
_cell.angle_alpha   90.00
_cell.angle_beta   90.00
_cell.angle_gamma   90.00
#
_symmetry.space_group_name_H-M   'P 1'
#
loop_
_entity.id
_entity.type
_entity.pdbx_description
1 polymer ?
#
loop_
_entity_poly.entity_id
_entity_poly.type
_entity_poly.pdbx_seq_one_letter_code
_entity_poly.pdbx_strand_id
1 'polypeptide(L)'
;MAGAVGIFCNLLLFTIKILAGLLTGAISIVADAFNNLSDAGSSIVTLIGFRMAGKPADHDHPFGHGRIEYIAGLIVSALILLMGFELLKSSVEKILNPTPLESSNISILILIVSVCIKLWMGFFNRKIGKKLNATAMIATSADSFNDCVATTAVLIGFLVFKFANINLDGYMGVAVALFVMWAGYNTAKDTIEPLLGLAPDPEFVLNVKNCVLERKEILGIHDMHVHDYGPGRVYVSMHAEIPSDMDVLKAHDI
;
A
#
# COMPACT_ATOMS: atom_id res chain seq x y z
N MET A 1 -12.81 10.23 6.25
CA MET A 1 -13.94 9.28 6.46
C MET A 1 -13.82 8.02 5.60
N ALA A 2 -13.60 8.09 4.29
CA ALA A 2 -13.50 6.87 3.44
C ALA A 2 -12.39 5.89 3.89
N GLY A 3 -11.19 6.36 4.24
CA GLY A 3 -10.12 5.50 4.75
C GLY A 3 -10.48 4.78 6.05
N ALA A 4 -11.16 5.43 6.98
CA ALA A 4 -11.61 4.78 8.23
C ALA A 4 -12.64 3.68 7.98
N VAL A 5 -13.53 3.85 7.00
CA VAL A 5 -14.48 2.81 6.57
C VAL A 5 -13.72 1.62 5.98
N GLY A 6 -12.70 1.87 5.14
CA GLY A 6 -11.85 0.81 4.58
C GLY A 6 -11.13 0.01 5.66
N ILE A 7 -10.50 0.69 6.63
CA ILE A 7 -9.83 0.04 7.77
C ILE A 7 -10.83 -0.83 8.56
N PHE A 8 -11.98 -0.27 8.90
CA PHE A 8 -13.02 -1.00 9.65
C PHE A 8 -13.50 -2.25 8.89
N CYS A 9 -13.81 -2.12 7.60
CA CYS A 9 -14.26 -3.26 6.78
C CYS A 9 -13.17 -4.34 6.68
N ASN A 10 -11.92 -3.96 6.46
CA ASN A 10 -10.82 -4.92 6.35
C ASN A 10 -10.53 -5.63 7.68
N LEU A 11 -10.58 -4.94 8.82
CA LEU A 11 -10.44 -5.55 10.15
C LEU A 11 -11.62 -6.49 10.47
N LEU A 12 -12.83 -6.11 10.10
CA LEU A 12 -14.01 -6.95 10.26
C LEU A 12 -13.89 -8.23 9.41
N LEU A 13 -13.51 -8.10 8.14
CA LEU A 13 -13.29 -9.22 7.23
C LEU A 13 -12.17 -10.13 7.72
N PHE A 14 -11.05 -9.57 8.19
CA PHE A 14 -9.97 -10.33 8.81
C PHE A 14 -10.50 -11.16 9.98
N THR A 15 -11.20 -10.54 10.93
CA THR A 15 -11.69 -11.22 12.13
C THR A 15 -12.63 -12.37 11.80
N ILE A 16 -13.57 -12.15 10.88
CA ILE A 16 -14.55 -13.17 10.50
C ILE A 16 -13.88 -14.31 9.72
N LYS A 17 -12.99 -13.99 8.79
CA LYS A 17 -12.27 -15.00 7.98
C LYS A 17 -11.28 -15.81 8.80
N ILE A 18 -10.53 -15.18 9.74
CA ILE A 18 -9.58 -15.93 10.57
C ILE A 18 -10.31 -16.95 11.45
N LEU A 19 -11.44 -16.58 12.04
CA LEU A 19 -12.27 -17.50 12.82
C LEU A 19 -12.79 -18.64 11.96
N ALA A 20 -13.31 -18.34 10.74
CA ALA A 20 -13.80 -19.36 9.82
C ALA A 20 -12.67 -20.31 9.38
N GLY A 21 -11.49 -19.78 9.03
CA GLY A 21 -10.34 -20.56 8.60
C GLY A 21 -9.82 -21.49 9.69
N LEU A 22 -9.73 -20.99 10.94
CA LEU A 22 -9.30 -21.80 12.08
C LEU A 22 -10.31 -22.90 12.44
N LEU A 23 -11.62 -22.62 12.38
CA LEU A 23 -12.66 -23.60 12.67
C LEU A 23 -12.77 -24.71 11.61
N THR A 24 -12.49 -24.39 10.35
CA THR A 24 -12.57 -25.35 9.24
C THR A 24 -11.23 -26.00 8.88
N GLY A 25 -10.13 -25.53 9.47
CA GLY A 25 -8.79 -25.94 9.07
C GLY A 25 -8.40 -25.49 7.66
N ALA A 26 -9.12 -24.52 7.06
CA ALA A 26 -8.89 -24.04 5.70
C ALA A 26 -7.79 -22.98 5.68
N ILE A 27 -6.58 -23.37 5.27
CA ILE A 27 -5.42 -22.47 5.25
C ILE A 27 -5.55 -21.38 4.19
N SER A 28 -6.26 -21.65 3.08
CA SER A 28 -6.56 -20.64 2.07
C SER A 28 -7.44 -19.51 2.59
N ILE A 29 -8.41 -19.81 3.48
CA ILE A 29 -9.24 -18.77 4.14
C ILE A 29 -8.40 -17.97 5.13
N VAL A 30 -7.49 -18.63 5.86
CA VAL A 30 -6.55 -17.95 6.77
C VAL A 30 -5.63 -17.01 5.98
N ALA A 31 -5.09 -17.45 4.84
CA ALA A 31 -4.26 -16.64 3.96
C ALA A 31 -5.02 -15.41 3.44
N ASP A 32 -6.25 -15.59 2.99
CA ASP A 32 -7.11 -14.50 2.53
C ASP A 32 -7.53 -13.54 3.66
N ALA A 33 -7.65 -14.03 4.91
CA ALA A 33 -7.81 -13.18 6.09
C ALA A 33 -6.58 -12.27 6.30
N PHE A 34 -5.37 -12.81 6.23
CA PHE A 34 -4.15 -12.02 6.38
C PHE A 34 -3.96 -10.98 5.27
N ASN A 35 -4.46 -11.24 4.05
CA ASN A 35 -4.53 -10.22 3.02
C ASN A 35 -5.35 -9.00 3.48
N ASN A 36 -6.54 -9.21 4.06
CA ASN A 36 -7.35 -8.11 4.60
C ASN A 36 -6.66 -7.37 5.78
N LEU A 37 -5.90 -8.09 6.61
CA LEU A 37 -5.10 -7.46 7.66
C LEU A 37 -3.99 -6.58 7.09
N SER A 38 -3.32 -7.03 6.04
CA SER A 38 -2.33 -6.26 5.28
C SER A 38 -2.89 -4.95 4.75
N ASP A 39 -4.08 -5.00 4.14
CA ASP A 39 -4.79 -3.81 3.61
C ASP A 39 -5.15 -2.82 4.73
N ALA A 40 -5.64 -3.34 5.87
CA ALA A 40 -5.91 -2.51 7.04
C ALA A 40 -4.63 -1.87 7.58
N GLY A 41 -3.53 -2.63 7.67
CA GLY A 41 -2.22 -2.17 8.11
C GLY A 41 -1.68 -1.04 7.22
N SER A 42 -1.69 -1.24 5.91
CA SER A 42 -1.28 -0.22 4.93
C SER A 42 -2.11 1.06 5.06
N SER A 43 -3.43 0.91 5.23
CA SER A 43 -4.33 2.06 5.43
C SER A 43 -4.06 2.80 6.74
N ILE A 44 -3.74 2.08 7.83
CA ILE A 44 -3.38 2.69 9.13
C ILE A 44 -2.05 3.44 9.02
N VAL A 45 -1.04 2.85 8.39
CA VAL A 45 0.26 3.47 8.17
C VAL A 45 0.12 4.76 7.38
N THR A 46 -0.65 4.73 6.30
CA THR A 46 -0.95 5.92 5.49
C THR A 46 -1.63 7.00 6.35
N LEU A 47 -2.62 6.63 7.18
CA LEU A 47 -3.32 7.58 8.05
C LEU A 47 -2.40 8.20 9.12
N ILE A 48 -1.55 7.39 9.75
CA ILE A 48 -0.57 7.84 10.75
C ILE A 48 0.49 8.70 10.09
N GLY A 49 1.01 8.28 8.93
CA GLY A 49 2.00 8.98 8.15
C GLY A 49 1.53 10.38 7.77
N PHE A 50 0.32 10.53 7.23
CA PHE A 50 -0.27 11.85 6.96
C PHE A 50 -0.38 12.72 8.21
N ARG A 51 -0.73 12.13 9.35
CA ARG A 51 -0.86 12.88 10.60
C ARG A 51 0.50 13.31 11.17
N MET A 52 1.53 12.50 11.03
CA MET A 52 2.89 12.77 11.49
C MET A 52 3.66 13.68 10.53
N ALA A 53 3.47 13.52 9.23
CA ALA A 53 4.04 14.41 8.21
C ALA A 53 3.59 15.87 8.40
N GLY A 54 2.42 16.09 8.99
CA GLY A 54 1.92 17.42 9.36
C GLY A 54 2.63 18.08 10.54
N LYS A 55 3.48 17.36 11.31
CA LYS A 55 4.24 17.99 12.39
C LYS A 55 5.29 18.96 11.81
N PRO A 56 5.39 20.19 12.38
CA PRO A 56 6.42 21.14 11.96
C PRO A 56 7.82 20.58 12.26
N ALA A 57 8.82 21.16 11.59
CA ALA A 57 10.22 20.92 11.94
C ALA A 57 10.48 21.36 13.40
N ASP A 58 11.33 20.61 14.07
CA ASP A 58 11.82 20.92 15.42
C ASP A 58 13.35 20.96 15.45
N HIS A 59 13.93 21.18 16.62
CA HIS A 59 15.39 21.31 16.78
C HIS A 59 16.13 20.01 16.39
N ASP A 60 15.54 18.85 16.69
CA ASP A 60 16.16 17.54 16.44
C ASP A 60 15.92 17.08 14.99
N HIS A 61 14.83 17.56 14.36
CA HIS A 61 14.43 17.22 12.99
C HIS A 61 14.14 18.49 12.17
N PRO A 62 15.19 19.24 11.76
CA PRO A 62 15.04 20.54 11.09
C PRO A 62 14.34 20.46 9.72
N PHE A 63 14.36 19.30 9.08
CA PHE A 63 13.63 19.02 7.82
C PHE A 63 12.24 18.42 8.05
N GLY A 64 11.84 18.23 9.33
CA GLY A 64 10.56 17.66 9.73
C GLY A 64 10.53 16.14 9.80
N HIS A 65 9.35 15.60 10.10
CA HIS A 65 9.16 14.18 10.45
C HIS A 65 8.57 13.34 9.31
N GLY A 66 8.51 13.85 8.08
CA GLY A 66 7.82 13.18 6.97
C GLY A 66 8.35 11.78 6.65
N ARG A 67 9.66 11.52 6.82
CA ARG A 67 10.26 10.20 6.56
C ARG A 67 9.81 9.09 7.51
N ILE A 68 9.16 9.44 8.64
CA ILE A 68 8.57 8.44 9.55
C ILE A 68 7.49 7.62 8.82
N GLU A 69 6.81 8.18 7.83
CA GLU A 69 5.86 7.43 7.00
C GLU A 69 6.54 6.28 6.26
N TYR A 70 7.69 6.53 5.64
CA TYR A 70 8.44 5.47 4.94
C TYR A 70 8.95 4.40 5.89
N ILE A 71 9.45 4.78 7.08
CA ILE A 71 9.91 3.82 8.09
C ILE A 71 8.74 2.95 8.59
N ALA A 72 7.59 3.57 8.85
CA ALA A 72 6.41 2.85 9.28
C ALA A 72 5.91 1.88 8.18
N GLY A 73 5.91 2.31 6.91
CA GLY A 73 5.59 1.47 5.75
C GLY A 73 6.54 0.28 5.62
N LEU A 74 7.84 0.49 5.86
CA LEU A 74 8.84 -0.57 5.84
C LEU A 74 8.60 -1.61 6.94
N ILE A 75 8.26 -1.18 8.16
CA ILE A 75 7.92 -2.10 9.26
C ILE A 75 6.71 -2.95 8.90
N VAL A 76 5.64 -2.33 8.36
CA VAL A 76 4.43 -3.05 7.96
C VAL A 76 4.74 -4.03 6.83
N SER A 77 5.48 -3.63 5.81
CA SER A 77 5.85 -4.53 4.71
C SER A 77 6.69 -5.72 5.17
N ALA A 78 7.59 -5.54 6.14
CA ALA A 78 8.35 -6.62 6.75
C ALA A 78 7.43 -7.61 7.48
N LEU A 79 6.44 -7.12 8.23
CA LEU A 79 5.46 -7.99 8.89
C LEU A 79 4.60 -8.75 7.87
N ILE A 80 4.18 -8.11 6.78
CA ILE A 80 3.43 -8.75 5.70
C ILE A 80 4.26 -9.87 5.06
N LEU A 81 5.54 -9.63 4.78
CA LEU A 81 6.45 -10.64 4.21
C LEU A 81 6.64 -11.83 5.15
N LEU A 82 6.83 -11.58 6.46
CA LEU A 82 6.93 -12.64 7.46
C LEU A 82 5.65 -13.49 7.52
N MET A 83 4.48 -12.85 7.55
CA MET A 83 3.19 -13.56 7.55
C MET A 83 2.99 -14.34 6.25
N GLY A 84 3.30 -13.76 5.09
CA GLY A 84 3.24 -14.44 3.80
C GLY A 84 4.15 -15.67 3.74
N PHE A 85 5.35 -15.59 4.30
CA PHE A 85 6.28 -16.72 4.37
C PHE A 85 5.74 -17.85 5.26
N GLU A 86 5.21 -17.55 6.45
CA GLU A 86 4.58 -18.53 7.34
C GLU A 86 3.36 -19.20 6.69
N LEU A 87 2.54 -18.44 5.97
CA LEU A 87 1.40 -18.97 5.22
C LEU A 87 1.86 -19.87 4.07
N LEU A 88 2.93 -19.51 3.36
CA LEU A 88 3.50 -20.32 2.29
C LEU A 88 4.00 -21.65 2.86
N LYS A 89 4.76 -21.61 3.95
CA LYS A 89 5.27 -22.80 4.64
C LYS A 89 4.12 -23.72 5.06
N SER A 90 3.12 -23.19 5.75
CA SER A 90 1.97 -23.95 6.22
C SER A 90 1.15 -24.53 5.07
N SER A 91 1.02 -23.80 3.96
CA SER A 91 0.31 -24.28 2.76
C SER A 91 1.04 -25.41 2.07
N VAL A 92 2.38 -25.32 1.96
CA VAL A 92 3.22 -26.40 1.42
C VAL A 92 3.16 -27.62 2.34
N GLU A 93 3.24 -27.45 3.65
CA GLU A 93 3.11 -28.55 4.61
C GLU A 93 1.76 -29.27 4.46
N LYS A 94 0.69 -28.53 4.23
CA LYS A 94 -0.65 -29.08 4.01
C LYS A 94 -0.78 -29.83 2.67
N ILE A 95 0.00 -29.47 1.65
CA ILE A 95 0.07 -30.24 0.39
C ILE A 95 0.78 -31.56 0.63
N LEU A 96 1.89 -31.54 1.40
CA LEU A 96 2.70 -32.74 1.67
C LEU A 96 2.01 -33.68 2.66
N ASN A 97 1.32 -33.13 3.67
CA ASN A 97 0.61 -33.84 4.71
C ASN A 97 -0.86 -33.38 4.76
N PRO A 98 -1.72 -33.88 3.86
CA PRO A 98 -3.09 -33.44 3.75
C PRO A 98 -3.86 -33.67 5.04
N THR A 99 -4.35 -32.59 5.64
CA THR A 99 -5.26 -32.63 6.80
C THR A 99 -6.71 -32.60 6.32
N PRO A 100 -7.63 -33.26 7.05
CA PRO A 100 -9.07 -33.18 6.74
C PRO A 100 -9.53 -31.74 6.74
N LEU A 101 -10.28 -31.37 5.71
CA LEU A 101 -10.93 -30.07 5.60
C LEU A 101 -12.38 -30.25 6.00
N GLU A 102 -12.87 -29.45 6.94
CA GLU A 102 -14.29 -29.44 7.28
C GLU A 102 -15.04 -28.44 6.38
N SER A 103 -15.83 -28.94 5.42
CA SER A 103 -16.67 -28.08 4.59
C SER A 103 -17.86 -27.57 5.41
N SER A 104 -17.77 -26.32 5.87
CA SER A 104 -18.88 -25.65 6.53
C SER A 104 -19.64 -24.74 5.58
N ASN A 105 -20.97 -24.84 5.57
CA ASN A 105 -21.82 -23.89 4.85
C ASN A 105 -21.62 -22.44 5.35
N ILE A 106 -21.22 -22.31 6.62
CA ILE A 106 -20.92 -21.00 7.23
C ILE A 106 -19.69 -20.37 6.57
N SER A 107 -18.64 -21.16 6.29
CA SER A 107 -17.43 -20.63 5.62
C SER A 107 -17.72 -20.16 4.18
N ILE A 108 -18.54 -20.89 3.46
CA ILE A 108 -18.99 -20.49 2.12
C ILE A 108 -19.79 -19.17 2.22
N LEU A 109 -20.69 -19.05 3.17
CA LEU A 109 -21.45 -17.82 3.38
C LEU A 109 -20.54 -16.64 3.73
N ILE A 110 -19.55 -16.84 4.59
CA ILE A 110 -18.54 -15.82 4.96
C ILE A 110 -17.76 -15.36 3.75
N LEU A 111 -17.30 -16.28 2.89
CA LEU A 111 -16.56 -15.92 1.66
C LEU A 111 -17.46 -15.14 0.69
N ILE A 112 -18.73 -15.56 0.49
CA ILE A 112 -19.68 -14.83 -0.36
C ILE A 112 -19.92 -13.41 0.18
N VAL A 113 -20.17 -13.26 1.47
CA VAL A 113 -20.36 -11.96 2.12
C VAL A 113 -19.09 -11.10 1.97
N SER A 114 -17.90 -11.71 2.10
CA SER A 114 -16.63 -11.02 1.91
C SER A 114 -16.47 -10.46 0.50
N VAL A 115 -16.80 -11.27 -0.52
CA VAL A 115 -16.81 -10.83 -1.94
C VAL A 115 -17.77 -9.66 -2.13
N CYS A 116 -18.99 -9.74 -1.59
CA CYS A 116 -19.97 -8.66 -1.67
C CYS A 116 -19.48 -7.37 -1.02
N ILE A 117 -18.84 -7.44 0.17
CA ILE A 117 -18.28 -6.28 0.87
C ILE A 117 -17.14 -5.67 0.05
N LYS A 118 -16.20 -6.48 -0.48
CA LYS A 118 -15.08 -5.99 -1.32
C LYS A 118 -15.58 -5.37 -2.63
N LEU A 119 -16.58 -5.95 -3.28
CA LEU A 119 -17.24 -5.35 -4.44
C LEU A 119 -17.85 -3.99 -4.10
N TRP A 120 -18.60 -3.93 -3.01
CA TRP A 120 -19.20 -2.68 -2.55
C TRP A 120 -18.12 -1.61 -2.27
N MET A 121 -17.04 -1.97 -1.58
CA MET A 121 -15.91 -1.08 -1.32
C MET A 121 -15.27 -0.59 -2.62
N GLY A 122 -15.04 -1.49 -3.60
CA GLY A 122 -14.49 -1.16 -4.90
C GLY A 122 -15.35 -0.13 -5.65
N PHE A 123 -16.65 -0.39 -5.77
CA PHE A 123 -17.57 0.54 -6.44
C PHE A 123 -17.71 1.87 -5.69
N PHE A 124 -17.80 1.84 -4.35
CA PHE A 124 -17.88 3.02 -3.51
C PHE A 124 -16.64 3.93 -3.69
N ASN A 125 -15.44 3.37 -3.53
CA ASN A 125 -14.19 4.10 -3.69
C ASN A 125 -14.02 4.65 -5.11
N ARG A 126 -14.39 3.85 -6.14
CA ARG A 126 -14.33 4.29 -7.54
C ARG A 126 -15.25 5.46 -7.83
N LYS A 127 -16.49 5.40 -7.33
CA LYS A 127 -17.49 6.46 -7.53
C LYS A 127 -17.06 7.77 -6.86
N ILE A 128 -16.60 7.70 -5.61
CA ILE A 128 -16.18 8.89 -4.87
C ILE A 128 -14.84 9.40 -5.38
N GLY A 129 -13.87 8.50 -5.66
CA GLY A 129 -12.56 8.85 -6.20
C GLY A 129 -12.66 9.62 -7.52
N LYS A 130 -13.53 9.17 -8.44
CA LYS A 130 -13.81 9.91 -9.69
C LYS A 130 -14.48 11.26 -9.45
N LYS A 131 -15.41 11.36 -8.48
CA LYS A 131 -16.12 12.61 -8.17
C LYS A 131 -15.20 13.67 -7.55
N LEU A 132 -14.21 13.24 -6.79
CA LEU A 132 -13.26 14.12 -6.07
C LEU A 132 -11.92 14.26 -6.77
N ASN A 133 -11.73 13.63 -7.94
CA ASN A 133 -10.43 13.50 -8.63
C ASN A 133 -9.31 12.99 -7.70
N ALA A 134 -9.66 12.09 -6.76
CA ALA A 134 -8.75 11.56 -5.75
C ALA A 134 -8.11 10.26 -6.26
N THR A 135 -6.88 10.34 -6.77
CA THR A 135 -6.12 9.20 -7.32
C THR A 135 -5.94 8.07 -6.30
N ALA A 136 -5.66 8.41 -5.03
CA ALA A 136 -5.54 7.44 -3.95
C ALA A 136 -6.82 6.60 -3.75
N MET A 137 -8.01 7.19 -3.86
CA MET A 137 -9.27 6.45 -3.76
C MET A 137 -9.51 5.54 -4.97
N ILE A 138 -9.06 5.95 -6.15
CA ILE A 138 -9.13 5.11 -7.36
C ILE A 138 -8.20 3.90 -7.21
N ALA A 139 -6.98 4.09 -6.68
CA ALA A 139 -6.06 3.01 -6.36
C ALA A 139 -6.66 2.02 -5.34
N THR A 140 -7.19 2.51 -4.21
CA THR A 140 -7.87 1.66 -3.21
C THR A 140 -9.08 0.90 -3.81
N SER A 141 -9.75 1.47 -4.83
CA SER A 141 -10.80 0.76 -5.57
C SER A 141 -10.24 -0.42 -6.35
N ALA A 142 -9.10 -0.24 -7.03
CA ALA A 142 -8.45 -1.31 -7.79
C ALA A 142 -8.00 -2.45 -6.85
N ASP A 143 -7.42 -2.12 -5.70
CA ASP A 143 -7.04 -3.09 -4.66
C ASP A 143 -8.26 -3.90 -4.19
N SER A 144 -9.39 -3.23 -3.90
CA SER A 144 -10.62 -3.91 -3.48
C SER A 144 -11.16 -4.88 -4.55
N PHE A 145 -11.00 -4.57 -5.84
CA PHE A 145 -11.38 -5.50 -6.92
C PHE A 145 -10.39 -6.67 -7.03
N ASN A 146 -9.08 -6.45 -6.86
CA ASN A 146 -8.08 -7.52 -6.84
C ASN A 146 -8.34 -8.49 -5.69
N ASP A 147 -8.67 -7.99 -4.50
CA ASP A 147 -9.04 -8.81 -3.35
C ASP A 147 -10.32 -9.62 -3.60
N CYS A 148 -11.29 -9.03 -4.30
CA CYS A 148 -12.49 -9.73 -4.70
C CYS A 148 -12.15 -10.94 -5.60
N VAL A 149 -11.21 -10.79 -6.53
CA VAL A 149 -10.74 -11.90 -7.39
C VAL A 149 -10.05 -12.96 -6.53
N ALA A 150 -9.15 -12.57 -5.62
CA ALA A 150 -8.45 -13.50 -4.73
C ALA A 150 -9.42 -14.28 -3.83
N THR A 151 -10.35 -13.60 -3.15
CA THR A 151 -11.38 -14.25 -2.30
C THR A 151 -12.31 -15.15 -3.13
N THR A 152 -12.64 -14.76 -4.36
CA THR A 152 -13.45 -15.60 -5.27
C THR A 152 -12.71 -16.88 -5.66
N ALA A 153 -11.41 -16.80 -5.91
CA ALA A 153 -10.60 -18.00 -6.19
C ALA A 153 -10.60 -18.96 -4.99
N VAL A 154 -10.45 -18.46 -3.76
CA VAL A 154 -10.56 -19.28 -2.53
C VAL A 154 -11.96 -19.90 -2.42
N LEU A 155 -13.01 -19.13 -2.70
CA LEU A 155 -14.40 -19.64 -2.70
C LEU A 155 -14.60 -20.77 -3.70
N ILE A 156 -14.08 -20.63 -4.93
CA ILE A 156 -14.13 -21.67 -5.95
C ILE A 156 -13.42 -22.94 -5.47
N GLY A 157 -12.20 -22.82 -4.90
CA GLY A 157 -11.47 -23.95 -4.33
C GLY A 157 -12.27 -24.69 -3.25
N PHE A 158 -12.97 -23.93 -2.40
CA PHE A 158 -13.82 -24.49 -1.34
C PHE A 158 -15.08 -25.17 -1.89
N LEU A 159 -15.69 -24.63 -2.94
CA LEU A 159 -16.83 -25.26 -3.65
C LEU A 159 -16.41 -26.54 -4.37
N VAL A 160 -15.23 -26.55 -5.03
CA VAL A 160 -14.68 -27.76 -5.66
C VAL A 160 -14.46 -28.85 -4.61
N PHE A 161 -13.90 -28.51 -3.45
CA PHE A 161 -13.79 -29.48 -2.36
C PHE A 161 -15.15 -30.05 -1.95
N LYS A 162 -16.15 -29.19 -1.76
CA LYS A 162 -17.47 -29.60 -1.31
C LYS A 162 -18.21 -30.51 -2.29
N PHE A 163 -18.11 -30.24 -3.61
CA PHE A 163 -18.88 -30.97 -4.62
C PHE A 163 -18.12 -32.10 -5.28
N ALA A 164 -16.79 -31.93 -5.47
CA ALA A 164 -15.94 -32.92 -6.14
C ALA A 164 -15.06 -33.71 -5.16
N ASN A 165 -15.04 -33.35 -3.88
CA ASN A 165 -14.18 -33.93 -2.84
C ASN A 165 -12.67 -33.87 -3.16
N ILE A 166 -12.27 -32.88 -3.97
CA ILE A 166 -10.87 -32.61 -4.34
C ILE A 166 -10.34 -31.51 -3.44
N ASN A 167 -9.37 -31.84 -2.59
CA ASN A 167 -8.77 -30.86 -1.67
C ASN A 167 -7.74 -30.01 -2.41
N LEU A 168 -8.11 -28.79 -2.79
CA LEU A 168 -7.25 -27.78 -3.40
C LEU A 168 -6.76 -26.72 -2.40
N ASP A 169 -7.14 -26.81 -1.12
CA ASP A 169 -6.91 -25.75 -0.12
C ASP A 169 -5.43 -25.39 0.03
N GLY A 170 -4.53 -26.38 0.11
CA GLY A 170 -3.10 -26.13 0.17
C GLY A 170 -2.56 -25.39 -1.06
N TYR A 171 -3.03 -25.75 -2.26
CA TYR A 171 -2.61 -25.07 -3.50
C TYR A 171 -3.13 -23.65 -3.59
N MET A 172 -4.38 -23.43 -3.19
CA MET A 172 -4.97 -22.08 -3.10
C MET A 172 -4.27 -21.25 -2.05
N GLY A 173 -3.92 -21.86 -0.90
CA GLY A 173 -3.12 -21.22 0.14
C GLY A 173 -1.76 -20.75 -0.36
N VAL A 174 -1.03 -21.58 -1.14
CA VAL A 174 0.23 -21.18 -1.79
C VAL A 174 0.03 -20.01 -2.74
N ALA A 175 -1.01 -20.03 -3.58
CA ALA A 175 -1.27 -18.96 -4.53
C ALA A 175 -1.55 -17.63 -3.81
N VAL A 176 -2.37 -17.64 -2.76
CA VAL A 176 -2.68 -16.44 -1.96
C VAL A 176 -1.45 -15.97 -1.17
N ALA A 177 -0.68 -16.88 -0.57
CA ALA A 177 0.55 -16.54 0.16
C ALA A 177 1.58 -15.85 -0.75
N LEU A 178 1.78 -16.35 -1.97
CA LEU A 178 2.66 -15.72 -2.97
C LEU A 178 2.15 -14.34 -3.37
N PHE A 179 0.83 -14.17 -3.52
CA PHE A 179 0.24 -12.86 -3.81
C PHE A 179 0.47 -11.87 -2.66
N VAL A 180 0.26 -12.28 -1.41
CA VAL A 180 0.53 -11.46 -0.21
C VAL A 180 2.01 -11.08 -0.12
N MET A 181 2.93 -12.03 -0.37
CA MET A 181 4.37 -11.75 -0.39
C MET A 181 4.76 -10.77 -1.49
N TRP A 182 4.17 -10.90 -2.69
CA TRP A 182 4.41 -9.96 -3.78
C TRP A 182 3.92 -8.54 -3.43
N ALA A 183 2.74 -8.42 -2.82
CA ALA A 183 2.23 -7.14 -2.32
C ALA A 183 3.15 -6.54 -1.24
N GLY A 184 3.61 -7.35 -0.27
CA GLY A 184 4.56 -6.94 0.75
C GLY A 184 5.90 -6.47 0.17
N TYR A 185 6.42 -7.16 -0.85
CA TYR A 185 7.64 -6.77 -1.57
C TYR A 185 7.49 -5.41 -2.26
N ASN A 186 6.38 -5.19 -2.98
CA ASN A 186 6.12 -3.92 -3.64
C ASN A 186 6.02 -2.78 -2.62
N THR A 187 5.28 -2.99 -1.52
CA THR A 187 5.18 -2.00 -0.44
C THR A 187 6.56 -1.69 0.17
N ALA A 188 7.40 -2.71 0.39
CA ALA A 188 8.77 -2.51 0.87
C ALA A 188 9.60 -1.67 -0.12
N LYS A 189 9.52 -2.00 -1.40
CA LYS A 189 10.22 -1.27 -2.46
C LYS A 189 9.79 0.19 -2.50
N ASP A 190 8.49 0.46 -2.53
CA ASP A 190 7.91 1.81 -2.60
C ASP A 190 8.28 2.68 -1.38
N THR A 191 8.57 2.05 -0.24
CA THR A 191 9.00 2.75 0.98
C THR A 191 10.51 2.92 1.11
N ILE A 192 11.30 2.01 0.54
CA ILE A 192 12.77 2.07 0.56
C ILE A 192 13.29 3.05 -0.50
N GLU A 193 12.73 3.06 -1.70
CA GLU A 193 13.23 3.89 -2.81
C GLU A 193 13.30 5.38 -2.45
N PRO A 194 12.30 6.02 -1.82
CA PRO A 194 12.41 7.42 -1.39
C PRO A 194 13.45 7.63 -0.28
N LEU A 195 13.68 6.63 0.58
CA LEU A 195 14.73 6.72 1.62
C LEU A 195 16.13 6.67 1.04
N LEU A 196 16.33 5.93 -0.06
CA LEU A 196 17.60 5.85 -0.79
C LEU A 196 17.85 7.08 -1.68
N GLY A 197 16.82 7.89 -1.94
CA GLY A 197 16.91 9.06 -2.81
C GLY A 197 16.44 8.74 -4.22
N LEU A 198 15.14 8.49 -4.36
CA LEU A 198 14.50 8.31 -5.66
C LEU A 198 14.70 9.56 -6.53
N ALA A 199 14.99 9.37 -7.83
CA ALA A 199 15.06 10.46 -8.78
C ALA A 199 13.73 11.22 -8.83
N PRO A 200 13.75 12.57 -8.82
CA PRO A 200 12.53 13.36 -8.87
C PRO A 200 11.81 13.18 -10.20
N ASP A 201 10.49 13.37 -10.18
CA ASP A 201 9.68 13.37 -11.40
C ASP A 201 10.20 14.41 -12.39
N PRO A 202 10.46 14.03 -13.67
CA PRO A 202 10.91 14.96 -14.70
C PRO A 202 9.97 16.17 -14.88
N GLU A 203 8.67 15.99 -14.73
CA GLU A 203 7.69 17.10 -14.79
C GLU A 203 7.89 18.08 -13.62
N PHE A 204 8.14 17.57 -12.41
CA PHE A 204 8.45 18.40 -11.24
C PHE A 204 9.73 19.23 -11.48
N VAL A 205 10.80 18.59 -11.96
CA VAL A 205 12.07 19.27 -12.30
C VAL A 205 11.86 20.37 -13.32
N LEU A 206 11.08 20.10 -14.38
CA LEU A 206 10.75 21.08 -15.40
C LEU A 206 9.95 22.26 -14.84
N ASN A 207 8.98 22.00 -13.98
CA ASN A 207 8.15 23.03 -13.34
C ASN A 207 8.99 23.95 -12.44
N VAL A 208 9.88 23.37 -11.63
CA VAL A 208 10.83 24.15 -10.80
C VAL A 208 11.74 25.01 -11.67
N LYS A 209 12.31 24.43 -12.73
CA LYS A 209 13.15 25.14 -13.68
C LYS A 209 12.42 26.32 -14.32
N ASN A 210 11.21 26.11 -14.80
CA ASN A 210 10.40 27.14 -15.42
C ASN A 210 10.08 28.26 -14.42
N CYS A 211 9.70 27.93 -13.19
CA CYS A 211 9.39 28.89 -12.13
C CYS A 211 10.59 29.79 -11.81
N VAL A 212 11.79 29.23 -11.72
CA VAL A 212 13.02 30.02 -11.46
C VAL A 212 13.38 30.91 -12.67
N LEU A 213 13.26 30.39 -13.90
CA LEU A 213 13.56 31.13 -15.12
C LEU A 213 12.49 32.17 -15.50
N GLU A 214 11.36 32.26 -14.80
CA GLU A 214 10.43 33.40 -14.90
C GLU A 214 11.06 34.73 -14.43
N ARG A 215 12.08 34.66 -13.57
CA ARG A 215 12.86 35.82 -13.16
C ARG A 215 13.81 36.23 -14.28
N LYS A 216 13.65 37.43 -14.80
CA LYS A 216 14.43 37.94 -15.94
C LYS A 216 15.91 38.10 -15.64
N GLU A 217 16.24 38.23 -14.37
CA GLU A 217 17.61 38.39 -13.87
C GLU A 217 18.39 37.07 -13.84
N ILE A 218 17.72 35.93 -13.94
CA ILE A 218 18.35 34.60 -13.96
C ILE A 218 18.55 34.16 -15.40
N LEU A 219 19.80 33.96 -15.80
CA LEU A 219 20.22 33.58 -17.14
C LEU A 219 20.14 32.08 -17.40
N GLY A 220 20.36 31.28 -16.34
CA GLY A 220 20.36 29.83 -16.37
C GLY A 220 20.38 29.21 -14.99
N ILE A 221 20.18 27.89 -14.94
CA ILE A 221 20.32 27.09 -13.70
C ILE A 221 21.10 25.80 -14.00
N HIS A 222 21.91 25.38 -13.04
CA HIS A 222 22.63 24.11 -13.08
C HIS A 222 22.75 23.51 -11.68
N ASP A 223 23.25 22.26 -11.58
CA ASP A 223 23.46 21.52 -10.32
C ASP A 223 22.21 21.49 -9.43
N MET A 224 21.05 21.18 -10.03
CA MET A 224 19.82 21.04 -9.27
C MET A 224 19.81 19.73 -8.51
N HIS A 225 19.70 19.81 -7.18
CA HIS A 225 19.50 18.68 -6.28
C HIS A 225 18.12 18.75 -5.65
N VAL A 226 17.39 17.63 -5.71
CA VAL A 226 16.06 17.50 -5.12
C VAL A 226 16.12 16.45 -4.03
N HIS A 227 15.76 16.84 -2.82
CA HIS A 227 15.75 15.97 -1.65
C HIS A 227 14.32 15.76 -1.15
N ASP A 228 13.89 14.51 -1.11
CA ASP A 228 12.61 14.11 -0.52
C ASP A 228 12.78 13.86 0.99
N TYR A 229 12.03 14.60 1.80
CA TYR A 229 11.95 14.43 3.25
C TYR A 229 10.57 13.92 3.70
N GLY A 230 9.83 13.32 2.79
CA GLY A 230 8.52 12.74 3.05
C GLY A 230 7.39 13.47 2.31
N PRO A 231 6.17 12.95 2.35
CA PRO A 231 5.05 13.47 1.60
C PRO A 231 4.82 14.96 1.81
N GLY A 232 4.85 15.71 0.71
CA GLY A 232 4.66 17.16 0.71
C GLY A 232 5.85 17.98 1.26
N ARG A 233 7.03 17.36 1.45
CA ARG A 233 8.25 18.03 1.91
C ARG A 233 9.42 17.72 0.98
N VAL A 234 9.63 18.62 0.04
CA VAL A 234 10.73 18.54 -0.91
C VAL A 234 11.61 19.78 -0.75
N TYR A 235 12.91 19.56 -0.65
CA TYR A 235 13.91 20.62 -0.64
C TYR A 235 14.68 20.59 -1.95
N VAL A 236 14.76 21.75 -2.60
CA VAL A 236 15.48 21.89 -3.85
C VAL A 236 16.60 22.88 -3.64
N SER A 237 17.82 22.51 -4.01
CA SER A 237 18.97 23.39 -4.12
C SER A 237 19.48 23.41 -5.55
N MET A 238 19.91 24.58 -6.01
CA MET A 238 20.43 24.75 -7.37
C MET A 238 21.38 25.95 -7.43
N HIS A 239 22.18 26.00 -8.46
CA HIS A 239 22.94 27.19 -8.79
C HIS A 239 22.17 28.00 -9.85
N ALA A 240 21.95 29.28 -9.56
CA ALA A 240 21.36 30.23 -10.49
C ALA A 240 22.46 31.10 -11.11
N GLU A 241 22.45 31.20 -12.43
CA GLU A 241 23.39 32.04 -13.18
C GLU A 241 22.82 33.46 -13.32
N ILE A 242 23.59 34.46 -12.91
CA ILE A 242 23.24 35.87 -12.96
C ILE A 242 24.27 36.64 -13.78
N PRO A 243 23.94 37.84 -14.31
CA PRO A 243 24.93 38.72 -14.99
C PRO A 243 26.12 39.02 -14.07
N SER A 244 27.33 38.97 -14.65
CA SER A 244 28.60 39.16 -13.91
C SER A 244 28.79 40.59 -13.37
N ASP A 245 28.06 41.55 -13.93
CA ASP A 245 28.06 42.97 -13.51
C ASP A 245 26.95 43.32 -12.51
N MET A 246 26.18 42.32 -12.06
CA MET A 246 25.13 42.53 -11.10
C MET A 246 25.71 42.82 -9.71
N ASP A 247 25.13 43.80 -9.02
CA ASP A 247 25.45 44.10 -7.64
C ASP A 247 25.03 42.94 -6.72
N VAL A 248 25.90 42.60 -5.76
CA VAL A 248 25.71 41.45 -4.85
C VAL A 248 24.44 41.57 -4.03
N LEU A 249 24.05 42.80 -3.60
CA LEU A 249 22.82 42.99 -2.84
C LEU A 249 21.58 42.71 -3.71
N LYS A 250 21.62 43.11 -4.97
CA LYS A 250 20.54 42.80 -5.92
C LYS A 250 20.47 41.29 -6.22
N ALA A 251 21.63 40.63 -6.33
CA ALA A 251 21.71 39.20 -6.54
C ALA A 251 21.11 38.39 -5.36
N HIS A 252 21.33 38.88 -4.14
CA HIS A 252 20.77 38.28 -2.91
C HIS A 252 19.23 38.43 -2.83
N ASP A 253 18.67 39.49 -3.38
CA ASP A 253 17.25 39.82 -3.28
C ASP A 253 16.40 39.17 -4.40
N ILE A 254 17.02 38.47 -5.35
CA ILE A 254 16.36 37.71 -6.44
C ILE A 254 15.87 36.37 -5.97
#